data_5bb05b88bc835b0b782f153806618d55
#
_entry.id   5bb05b88bc835b0b782f153806618d55
#
_cell.length_a   1.000
_cell.length_b   1.000
_cell.length_c   1.000
_cell.angle_alpha   90.00
_cell.angle_beta   90.00
_cell.angle_gamma   90.00
#
_symmetry.space_group_name_H-M   'P 1'
#
loop_
_entity.id
_entity.type
_entity.pdbx_description
1 polymer ?
#
loop_
_entity_poly.entity_id
_entity_poly.type
_entity_poly.pdbx_seq_one_letter_code
_entity_poly.pdbx_strand_id
1 'polypeptide(L)'
;MSYGAPVNTCPTLPPQFPHEPAGRGDVVVLVGRIADWSASPDLLSAPERERLGSLRHPGTAAAFVAGRTLARLALARWLHCTPGEVAISLGRHEKPSLCREAPVRFNLTHSDRHVALALTVECEVGVDIEPTAPPDRDAVAEVVMVEAEIAAYKRLPQGDRDAAFLRLWTRKEAVLKAAGSGFSVDPTALSVGFGPIAGTVALPGYAGWFSVADVTIVTQEGALPAAVSLWNETVGSVSVLRA
;
A
#
# COMPACT_ATOMS: atom_id res chain seq x y z
N MET A 1 35.91 -25.54 6.93
CA MET A 1 35.33 -24.20 6.89
C MET A 1 33.84 -24.35 7.17
N SER A 2 33.44 -23.96 8.38
CA SER A 2 32.05 -24.07 8.83
C SER A 2 31.27 -22.88 8.23
N TYR A 3 30.37 -23.15 7.31
CA TYR A 3 29.33 -22.21 6.90
C TYR A 3 28.36 -22.07 8.06
N GLY A 4 28.47 -20.99 8.82
CA GLY A 4 27.44 -20.62 9.77
C GLY A 4 26.12 -20.43 9.03
N ALA A 5 25.09 -21.17 9.43
CA ALA A 5 23.73 -20.95 8.97
C ALA A 5 23.36 -19.48 9.23
N PRO A 6 22.67 -18.80 8.30
CA PRO A 6 22.22 -17.44 8.55
C PRO A 6 21.36 -17.46 9.82
N VAL A 7 21.73 -16.65 10.80
CA VAL A 7 20.92 -16.41 11.98
C VAL A 7 19.65 -15.75 11.47
N ASN A 8 18.55 -16.48 11.49
CA ASN A 8 17.24 -16.02 11.07
C ASN A 8 16.73 -15.04 12.14
N THR A 9 17.28 -13.81 12.14
CA THR A 9 16.82 -12.78 13.06
C THR A 9 15.45 -12.30 12.57
N CYS A 10 14.45 -12.43 13.45
CA CYS A 10 13.13 -11.87 13.18
C CYS A 10 13.29 -10.38 12.83
N PRO A 11 12.72 -9.90 11.71
CA PRO A 11 12.82 -8.50 11.35
C PRO A 11 12.21 -7.63 12.44
N THR A 12 12.75 -6.43 12.63
CA THR A 12 12.31 -5.48 13.64
C THR A 12 11.86 -4.18 12.99
N LEU A 13 10.89 -3.52 13.61
CA LEU A 13 10.47 -2.20 13.18
C LEU A 13 11.62 -1.18 13.38
N PRO A 14 11.70 -0.17 12.51
CA PRO A 14 12.70 0.88 12.65
C PRO A 14 12.54 1.59 14.00
N PRO A 15 13.64 2.02 14.66
CA PRO A 15 13.58 2.66 15.98
C PRO A 15 12.66 3.88 16.05
N GLN A 16 12.55 4.62 14.96
CA GLN A 16 11.69 5.80 14.83
C GLN A 16 10.21 5.48 14.58
N PHE A 17 9.83 4.20 14.48
CA PHE A 17 8.41 3.86 14.34
C PHE A 17 7.66 4.28 15.61
N PRO A 18 6.58 5.08 15.48
CA PRO A 18 5.89 5.64 16.63
C PRO A 18 5.27 4.55 17.51
N HIS A 19 5.31 4.76 18.82
CA HIS A 19 4.69 3.86 19.79
C HIS A 19 3.18 3.94 19.79
N GLU A 20 2.64 5.10 19.42
CA GLU A 20 1.22 5.39 19.36
C GLU A 20 0.86 5.94 17.99
N PRO A 21 -0.39 5.73 17.55
CA PRO A 21 -0.89 6.33 16.33
C PRO A 21 -0.76 7.85 16.37
N ALA A 22 -0.48 8.44 15.22
CA ALA A 22 -0.56 9.88 15.01
C ALA A 22 -2.02 10.36 15.07
N GLY A 23 -2.23 11.66 14.88
CA GLY A 23 -3.57 12.24 14.86
C GLY A 23 -4.42 11.73 13.69
N ARG A 24 -5.72 12.02 13.77
CA ARG A 24 -6.64 11.74 12.66
C ARG A 24 -6.19 12.47 11.39
N GLY A 25 -6.19 11.77 10.27
CA GLY A 25 -5.68 12.30 9.01
C GLY A 25 -4.18 12.10 8.80
N ASP A 26 -3.42 11.78 9.83
CA ASP A 26 -2.01 11.44 9.69
C ASP A 26 -1.84 9.99 9.20
N VAL A 27 -0.84 9.78 8.33
CA VAL A 27 -0.53 8.47 7.77
C VAL A 27 0.92 8.13 8.05
N VAL A 28 1.16 6.95 8.61
CA VAL A 28 2.50 6.36 8.69
C VAL A 28 2.64 5.32 7.60
N VAL A 29 3.64 5.47 6.74
CA VAL A 29 3.98 4.52 5.68
C VAL A 29 5.29 3.83 6.04
N LEU A 30 5.24 2.53 6.27
CA LEU A 30 6.42 1.68 6.41
C LEU A 30 6.73 1.04 5.06
N VAL A 31 7.99 1.14 4.63
CA VAL A 31 8.45 0.53 3.38
C VAL A 31 9.65 -0.35 3.66
N GLY A 32 9.59 -1.59 3.18
CA GLY A 32 10.68 -2.54 3.31
C GLY A 32 10.91 -3.32 2.02
N ARG A 33 12.07 -3.99 1.94
CA ARG A 33 12.34 -4.93 0.86
C ARG A 33 11.68 -6.26 1.19
N ILE A 34 10.99 -6.86 0.23
CA ILE A 34 10.34 -8.17 0.40
C ILE A 34 11.33 -9.21 0.93
N ALA A 35 12.56 -9.22 0.43
CA ALA A 35 13.59 -10.18 0.86
C ALA A 35 13.91 -10.11 2.35
N ASP A 36 13.85 -8.92 2.96
CA ASP A 36 14.21 -8.72 4.36
C ASP A 36 13.07 -9.14 5.31
N TRP A 37 11.84 -9.19 4.79
CA TRP A 37 10.62 -9.44 5.58
C TRP A 37 9.95 -10.78 5.29
N SER A 38 10.37 -11.50 4.27
CA SER A 38 9.77 -12.77 3.85
C SER A 38 10.26 -14.00 4.63
N ALA A 39 11.25 -13.83 5.50
CA ALA A 39 11.89 -14.94 6.21
C ALA A 39 11.18 -15.40 7.49
N SER A 40 10.04 -14.80 7.87
CA SER A 40 9.38 -15.08 9.16
C SER A 40 7.95 -15.63 9.00
N PRO A 41 7.76 -16.80 8.33
CA PRO A 41 6.44 -17.39 8.18
C PRO A 41 5.82 -17.84 9.51
N ASP A 42 6.62 -17.97 10.57
CA ASP A 42 6.16 -18.36 11.90
C ASP A 42 5.24 -17.30 12.54
N LEU A 43 5.35 -16.05 12.11
CA LEU A 43 4.46 -14.97 12.55
C LEU A 43 3.06 -15.04 11.91
N LEU A 44 2.86 -15.87 10.89
CA LEU A 44 1.57 -16.02 10.23
C LEU A 44 0.58 -16.80 11.10
N SER A 45 -0.68 -16.38 11.07
CA SER A 45 -1.79 -17.14 11.65
C SER A 45 -2.03 -18.46 10.88
N ALA A 46 -2.81 -19.38 11.45
CA ALA A 46 -3.14 -20.64 10.77
C ALA A 46 -3.83 -20.42 9.41
N PRO A 47 -4.85 -19.54 9.27
CA PRO A 47 -5.44 -19.23 7.97
C PRO A 47 -4.45 -18.60 6.98
N GLU A 48 -3.52 -17.76 7.46
CA GLU A 48 -2.51 -17.16 6.60
C GLU A 48 -1.48 -18.19 6.11
N ARG A 49 -1.11 -19.17 6.94
CA ARG A 49 -0.27 -20.30 6.51
C ARG A 49 -0.97 -21.19 5.47
N GLU A 50 -2.26 -21.42 5.63
CA GLU A 50 -3.06 -22.14 4.64
C GLU A 50 -3.09 -21.38 3.30
N ARG A 51 -3.35 -20.07 3.35
CA ARG A 51 -3.29 -19.21 2.16
C ARG A 51 -1.91 -19.23 1.51
N LEU A 52 -0.84 -19.13 2.29
CA LEU A 52 0.53 -19.22 1.79
C LEU A 52 0.76 -20.53 1.04
N GLY A 53 0.29 -21.66 1.57
CA GLY A 53 0.39 -22.96 0.92
C GLY A 53 -0.35 -23.07 -0.43
N SER A 54 -1.33 -22.21 -0.67
CA SER A 54 -2.07 -22.13 -1.94
C SER A 54 -1.40 -21.26 -3.01
N LEU A 55 -0.41 -20.44 -2.63
CA LEU A 55 0.28 -19.52 -3.54
C LEU A 55 1.35 -20.28 -4.33
N ARG A 56 1.16 -20.35 -5.65
CA ARG A 56 2.05 -21.12 -6.54
C ARG A 56 3.31 -20.37 -6.96
N HIS A 57 3.22 -19.03 -7.04
CA HIS A 57 4.34 -18.21 -7.50
C HIS A 57 5.21 -17.77 -6.31
N PRO A 58 6.53 -18.09 -6.31
CA PRO A 58 7.41 -17.80 -5.18
C PRO A 58 7.47 -16.31 -4.81
N GLY A 59 7.47 -15.41 -5.79
CA GLY A 59 7.48 -13.96 -5.56
C GLY A 59 6.20 -13.48 -4.86
N THR A 60 5.04 -14.00 -5.26
CA THR A 60 3.76 -13.70 -4.59
C THR A 60 3.74 -14.24 -3.16
N ALA A 61 4.27 -15.44 -2.95
CA ALA A 61 4.40 -16.04 -1.62
C ALA A 61 5.32 -15.19 -0.72
N ALA A 62 6.48 -14.78 -1.22
CA ALA A 62 7.40 -13.92 -0.48
C ALA A 62 6.78 -12.55 -0.13
N ALA A 63 6.12 -11.89 -1.09
CA ALA A 63 5.42 -10.64 -0.86
C ALA A 63 4.29 -10.78 0.18
N PHE A 64 3.56 -11.89 0.14
CA PHE A 64 2.51 -12.18 1.12
C PHE A 64 3.10 -12.31 2.53
N VAL A 65 4.16 -13.10 2.73
CA VAL A 65 4.83 -13.25 4.02
C VAL A 65 5.36 -11.91 4.50
N ALA A 66 6.06 -11.17 3.65
CA ALA A 66 6.61 -9.86 3.99
C ALA A 66 5.52 -8.87 4.44
N GLY A 67 4.44 -8.75 3.68
CA GLY A 67 3.32 -7.87 4.01
C GLY A 67 2.66 -8.24 5.34
N ARG A 68 2.42 -9.54 5.59
CA ARG A 68 1.81 -10.00 6.84
C ARG A 68 2.73 -9.81 8.03
N THR A 69 4.02 -10.08 7.88
CA THR A 69 5.03 -9.86 8.92
C THR A 69 5.10 -8.38 9.31
N LEU A 70 5.22 -7.51 8.31
CA LEU A 70 5.28 -6.06 8.52
C LEU A 70 4.01 -5.55 9.23
N ALA A 71 2.83 -5.96 8.75
CA ALA A 71 1.56 -5.56 9.34
C ALA A 71 1.43 -6.03 10.79
N ARG A 72 1.75 -7.30 11.09
CA ARG A 72 1.64 -7.83 12.45
C ARG A 72 2.55 -7.12 13.44
N LEU A 73 3.79 -6.85 13.07
CA LEU A 73 4.73 -6.14 13.94
C LEU A 73 4.29 -4.70 14.21
N ALA A 74 3.88 -3.98 13.16
CA ALA A 74 3.42 -2.59 13.30
C ALA A 74 2.10 -2.49 14.10
N LEU A 75 1.12 -3.32 13.76
CA LEU A 75 -0.17 -3.35 14.46
C LEU A 75 -0.03 -3.81 15.91
N ALA A 76 0.83 -4.78 16.19
CA ALA A 76 1.08 -5.23 17.55
C ALA A 76 1.58 -4.10 18.45
N ARG A 77 2.47 -3.25 17.92
CA ARG A 77 2.96 -2.07 18.65
C ARG A 77 1.83 -1.10 18.98
N TRP A 78 1.00 -0.74 18.00
CA TRP A 78 -0.09 0.22 18.20
C TRP A 78 -1.29 -0.35 18.98
N LEU A 79 -1.45 -1.68 18.97
CA LEU A 79 -2.51 -2.38 19.70
C LEU A 79 -2.06 -2.88 21.08
N HIS A 80 -0.80 -2.63 21.47
CA HIS A 80 -0.18 -3.08 22.72
C HIS A 80 -0.36 -4.58 22.98
N CYS A 81 -0.11 -5.41 21.94
CA CYS A 81 -0.21 -6.85 22.01
C CYS A 81 0.98 -7.52 21.32
N THR A 82 1.08 -8.84 21.38
CA THR A 82 2.10 -9.57 20.62
C THR A 82 1.71 -9.69 19.14
N PRO A 83 2.67 -9.83 18.22
CA PRO A 83 2.37 -10.01 16.79
C PRO A 83 1.46 -11.21 16.50
N GLY A 84 1.53 -12.27 17.30
CA GLY A 84 0.65 -13.45 17.17
C GLY A 84 -0.80 -13.18 17.56
N GLU A 85 -1.05 -12.22 18.44
CA GLU A 85 -2.39 -11.83 18.89
C GLU A 85 -3.10 -10.87 17.91
N VAL A 86 -2.38 -10.33 16.94
CA VAL A 86 -2.98 -9.47 15.90
C VAL A 86 -3.90 -10.33 15.02
N ALA A 87 -5.20 -10.24 15.22
CA ALA A 87 -6.18 -10.97 14.43
C ALA A 87 -6.53 -10.17 13.16
N ILE A 88 -6.08 -10.67 12.01
CA ILE A 88 -6.36 -10.11 10.69
C ILE A 88 -7.33 -11.04 9.97
N SER A 89 -8.42 -10.47 9.43
CA SER A 89 -9.37 -11.13 8.53
C SER A 89 -9.29 -10.52 7.14
N LEU A 90 -9.86 -11.21 6.17
CA LEU A 90 -10.07 -10.67 4.84
C LEU A 90 -11.49 -10.13 4.75
N GLY A 91 -11.61 -8.86 4.45
CA GLY A 91 -12.89 -8.22 4.16
C GLY A 91 -13.35 -8.51 2.73
N ARG A 92 -14.35 -7.75 2.27
CA ARG A 92 -14.78 -7.80 0.88
C ARG A 92 -13.59 -7.48 -0.04
N HIS A 93 -13.50 -8.17 -1.16
CA HIS A 93 -12.41 -8.06 -2.14
C HIS A 93 -11.01 -8.32 -1.56
N GLU A 94 -10.92 -9.22 -0.57
CA GLU A 94 -9.66 -9.66 0.05
C GLU A 94 -8.84 -8.55 0.73
N LYS A 95 -9.39 -7.34 0.96
CA LYS A 95 -8.73 -6.30 1.75
C LYS A 95 -8.53 -6.79 3.18
N PRO A 96 -7.28 -6.84 3.69
CA PRO A 96 -7.04 -7.22 5.07
C PRO A 96 -7.54 -6.14 6.04
N SER A 97 -8.17 -6.58 7.12
CA SER A 97 -8.68 -5.72 8.19
C SER A 97 -8.51 -6.40 9.56
N LEU A 98 -8.58 -5.62 10.63
CA LEU A 98 -8.60 -6.17 11.98
C LEU A 98 -9.94 -6.86 12.26
N CYS A 99 -9.90 -8.03 12.92
CA CYS A 99 -11.10 -8.78 13.32
C CYS A 99 -11.86 -8.11 14.46
N ARG A 100 -11.23 -7.21 15.20
CA ARG A 100 -11.82 -6.48 16.33
C ARG A 100 -11.98 -5.01 16.00
N GLU A 101 -12.92 -4.33 16.62
CA GLU A 101 -12.98 -2.88 16.59
C GLU A 101 -11.71 -2.30 17.24
N ALA A 102 -11.04 -1.48 16.47
CA ALA A 102 -9.89 -0.70 16.90
C ALA A 102 -9.89 0.60 16.09
N PRO A 103 -9.35 1.70 16.63
CA PRO A 103 -9.25 2.93 15.86
C PRO A 103 -8.28 2.81 14.68
N VAL A 104 -7.35 1.88 14.76
CA VAL A 104 -6.30 1.68 13.73
C VAL A 104 -6.89 1.10 12.46
N ARG A 105 -6.52 1.68 11.32
CA ARG A 105 -6.76 1.16 9.98
C ARG A 105 -5.44 1.00 9.26
N PHE A 106 -5.38 0.05 8.34
CA PHE A 106 -4.18 -0.22 7.58
C PHE A 106 -4.47 -0.70 6.18
N ASN A 107 -3.50 -0.52 5.31
CA ASN A 107 -3.51 -1.08 3.96
C ASN A 107 -2.12 -1.55 3.57
N LEU A 108 -2.06 -2.62 2.80
CA LEU A 108 -0.83 -3.22 2.29
C LEU A 108 -0.77 -3.09 0.77
N THR A 109 0.42 -2.85 0.27
CA THR A 109 0.74 -2.96 -1.15
C THR A 109 2.12 -3.57 -1.32
N HIS A 110 2.38 -4.12 -2.49
CA HIS A 110 3.71 -4.57 -2.89
C HIS A 110 3.89 -4.38 -4.39
N SER A 111 5.08 -4.05 -4.79
CA SER A 111 5.47 -3.97 -6.20
C SER A 111 6.94 -4.31 -6.34
N ASP A 112 7.27 -5.17 -7.31
CA ASP A 112 8.60 -5.69 -7.57
C ASP A 112 9.29 -6.24 -6.30
N ARG A 113 10.22 -5.49 -5.71
CA ARG A 113 11.03 -5.90 -4.55
C ARG A 113 10.58 -5.27 -3.24
N HIS A 114 9.57 -4.41 -3.28
CA HIS A 114 9.15 -3.62 -2.13
C HIS A 114 7.77 -4.03 -1.64
N VAL A 115 7.60 -3.92 -0.34
CA VAL A 115 6.32 -3.99 0.35
C VAL A 115 6.12 -2.69 1.10
N ALA A 116 4.89 -2.17 1.10
CA ALA A 116 4.55 -1.01 1.89
C ALA A 116 3.28 -1.25 2.70
N LEU A 117 3.27 -0.68 3.90
CA LEU A 117 2.15 -0.69 4.83
C LEU A 117 1.81 0.75 5.18
N ALA A 118 0.60 1.19 4.92
CA ALA A 118 0.06 2.43 5.44
C ALA A 118 -0.79 2.16 6.68
N LEU A 119 -0.63 3.03 7.68
CA LEU A 119 -1.36 2.99 8.95
C LEU A 119 -1.92 4.37 9.26
N THR A 120 -3.16 4.40 9.74
CA THR A 120 -3.84 5.61 10.23
C THR A 120 -4.85 5.24 11.31
N VAL A 121 -5.57 6.24 11.83
CA VAL A 121 -6.65 6.02 12.81
C VAL A 121 -7.98 6.60 12.33
N GLU A 122 -9.07 5.93 12.70
CA GLU A 122 -10.47 6.37 12.55
C GLU A 122 -10.99 6.56 11.12
N CYS A 123 -10.16 6.39 10.09
CA CYS A 123 -10.57 6.47 8.69
C CYS A 123 -9.93 5.37 7.85
N GLU A 124 -10.59 4.93 6.80
CA GLU A 124 -10.03 3.95 5.88
C GLU A 124 -8.88 4.55 5.09
N VAL A 125 -7.82 3.76 4.92
CA VAL A 125 -6.61 4.14 4.19
C VAL A 125 -6.35 3.19 3.03
N GLY A 126 -5.76 3.74 1.96
CA GLY A 126 -5.17 3.00 0.86
C GLY A 126 -3.77 3.51 0.57
N VAL A 127 -2.90 2.63 0.12
CA VAL A 127 -1.54 2.94 -0.32
C VAL A 127 -1.21 2.16 -1.57
N ASP A 128 -0.48 2.80 -2.48
CA ASP A 128 0.10 2.13 -3.62
C ASP A 128 1.52 2.61 -3.89
N ILE A 129 2.36 1.69 -4.41
CA ILE A 129 3.76 1.93 -4.78
C ILE A 129 4.04 1.29 -6.13
N GLU A 130 4.73 2.00 -7.04
CA GLU A 130 5.12 1.45 -8.34
C GLU A 130 6.51 1.94 -8.75
N PRO A 131 7.49 1.04 -8.95
CA PRO A 131 8.85 1.43 -9.29
C PRO A 131 9.02 1.85 -10.75
N THR A 132 8.28 1.21 -11.67
CA THR A 132 8.42 1.39 -13.11
C THR A 132 7.09 1.31 -13.82
N ALA A 133 6.91 2.13 -14.84
CA ALA A 133 5.76 2.02 -15.72
C ALA A 133 5.86 0.73 -16.59
N PRO A 134 4.73 0.06 -16.89
CA PRO A 134 4.76 -1.10 -17.75
C PRO A 134 5.20 -0.71 -19.17
N PRO A 135 5.83 -1.63 -19.93
CA PRO A 135 6.29 -1.34 -21.31
C PRO A 135 5.16 -0.90 -22.24
N ASP A 136 3.95 -1.41 -22.00
CA ASP A 136 2.72 -1.11 -22.73
C ASP A 136 1.84 -0.05 -22.06
N ARG A 137 2.44 0.82 -21.23
CA ARG A 137 1.73 1.83 -20.43
C ARG A 137 0.74 2.69 -21.21
N ASP A 138 1.05 3.00 -22.48
CA ASP A 138 0.17 3.80 -23.31
C ASP A 138 -1.14 3.03 -23.62
N ALA A 139 -1.07 1.71 -23.81
CA ALA A 139 -2.25 0.87 -23.97
C ALA A 139 -3.00 0.70 -22.64
N VAL A 140 -2.28 0.54 -21.53
CA VAL A 140 -2.89 0.47 -20.19
C VAL A 140 -3.57 1.81 -19.86
N ALA A 141 -2.98 2.94 -20.21
CA ALA A 141 -3.59 4.26 -20.01
C ALA A 141 -4.98 4.38 -20.64
N GLU A 142 -5.18 3.82 -21.84
CA GLU A 142 -6.47 3.84 -22.54
C GLU A 142 -7.59 3.07 -21.79
N VAL A 143 -7.24 2.12 -20.93
CA VAL A 143 -8.22 1.30 -20.20
C VAL A 143 -8.37 1.67 -18.72
N VAL A 144 -7.52 2.58 -18.21
CA VAL A 144 -7.56 2.99 -16.81
C VAL A 144 -7.82 4.47 -16.59
N MET A 145 -7.63 5.31 -17.60
CA MET A 145 -7.79 6.75 -17.50
C MET A 145 -9.18 7.20 -18.00
N VAL A 146 -9.73 8.22 -17.36
CA VAL A 146 -10.92 8.91 -17.90
C VAL A 146 -10.52 9.68 -19.17
N GLU A 147 -11.48 9.99 -20.04
CA GLU A 147 -11.21 10.65 -21.32
C GLU A 147 -10.38 11.94 -21.18
N ALA A 148 -10.68 12.76 -20.18
CA ALA A 148 -9.93 14.00 -19.92
C ALA A 148 -8.47 13.73 -19.52
N GLU A 149 -8.21 12.67 -18.75
CA GLU A 149 -6.86 12.23 -18.36
C GLU A 149 -6.10 11.69 -19.58
N ILE A 150 -6.73 10.89 -20.44
CA ILE A 150 -6.14 10.40 -21.69
C ILE A 150 -5.74 11.59 -22.58
N ALA A 151 -6.65 12.56 -22.76
CA ALA A 151 -6.37 13.73 -23.57
C ALA A 151 -5.20 14.56 -23.03
N ALA A 152 -5.09 14.71 -21.70
CA ALA A 152 -3.98 15.39 -21.06
C ALA A 152 -2.68 14.59 -21.18
N TYR A 153 -2.73 13.28 -20.94
CA TYR A 153 -1.60 12.35 -21.03
C TYR A 153 -0.96 12.34 -22.43
N LYS A 154 -1.79 12.30 -23.49
CA LYS A 154 -1.33 12.30 -24.89
C LYS A 154 -0.62 13.60 -25.30
N ARG A 155 -0.88 14.71 -24.61
CA ARG A 155 -0.18 15.99 -24.85
C ARG A 155 1.20 16.05 -24.19
N LEU A 156 1.50 15.16 -23.24
CA LEU A 156 2.80 15.14 -22.57
C LEU A 156 3.90 14.70 -23.54
N PRO A 157 5.10 15.29 -23.43
CA PRO A 157 6.29 14.75 -24.06
C PRO A 157 6.48 13.28 -23.71
N GLN A 158 6.99 12.49 -24.66
CA GLN A 158 7.19 11.05 -24.45
C GLN A 158 8.03 10.73 -23.21
N GLY A 159 9.04 11.56 -22.91
CA GLY A 159 9.91 11.38 -21.75
C GLY A 159 9.22 11.60 -20.40
N ASP A 160 8.09 12.31 -20.37
CA ASP A 160 7.34 12.61 -19.14
C ASP A 160 6.22 11.60 -18.87
N ARG A 161 5.89 10.77 -19.85
CA ARG A 161 4.72 9.87 -19.78
C ARG A 161 4.86 8.79 -18.72
N ASP A 162 6.06 8.24 -18.48
CA ASP A 162 6.28 7.24 -17.44
C ASP A 162 5.94 7.79 -16.06
N ALA A 163 6.49 8.96 -15.73
CA ALA A 163 6.24 9.60 -14.45
C ALA A 163 4.77 10.00 -14.26
N ALA A 164 4.13 10.50 -15.34
CA ALA A 164 2.72 10.85 -15.32
C ALA A 164 1.82 9.62 -15.14
N PHE A 165 2.13 8.54 -15.87
CA PHE A 165 1.40 7.27 -15.73
C PHE A 165 1.49 6.73 -14.30
N LEU A 166 2.71 6.61 -13.76
CA LEU A 166 2.94 6.09 -12.41
C LEU A 166 2.20 6.93 -11.36
N ARG A 167 2.27 8.26 -11.45
CA ARG A 167 1.55 9.16 -10.55
C ARG A 167 0.04 8.91 -10.59
N LEU A 168 -0.53 8.83 -11.78
CA LEU A 168 -1.97 8.63 -11.92
C LEU A 168 -2.37 7.23 -11.45
N TRP A 169 -1.62 6.21 -11.83
CA TRP A 169 -1.87 4.83 -11.46
C TRP A 169 -1.86 4.64 -9.94
N THR A 170 -0.78 5.07 -9.26
CA THR A 170 -0.68 4.95 -7.80
C THR A 170 -1.80 5.70 -7.07
N ARG A 171 -2.22 6.86 -7.57
CA ARG A 171 -3.37 7.60 -7.02
C ARG A 171 -4.67 6.82 -7.13
N LYS A 172 -4.99 6.28 -8.32
CA LYS A 172 -6.21 5.49 -8.54
C LYS A 172 -6.21 4.25 -7.65
N GLU A 173 -5.12 3.50 -7.64
CA GLU A 173 -4.98 2.31 -6.79
C GLU A 173 -5.10 2.64 -5.30
N ALA A 174 -4.51 3.74 -4.83
CA ALA A 174 -4.65 4.17 -3.44
C ALA A 174 -6.12 4.45 -3.07
N VAL A 175 -6.88 5.12 -3.95
CA VAL A 175 -8.32 5.37 -3.73
C VAL A 175 -9.12 4.07 -3.71
N LEU A 176 -8.91 3.19 -4.68
CA LEU A 176 -9.61 1.91 -4.77
C LEU A 176 -9.32 1.00 -3.56
N LYS A 177 -8.07 1.04 -3.06
CA LYS A 177 -7.67 0.33 -1.84
C LYS A 177 -8.25 0.95 -0.58
N ALA A 178 -8.34 2.29 -0.49
CA ALA A 178 -9.03 2.95 0.61
C ALA A 178 -10.51 2.57 0.64
N ALA A 179 -11.17 2.59 -0.51
CA ALA A 179 -12.56 2.16 -0.67
C ALA A 179 -12.78 0.66 -0.38
N GLY A 180 -11.72 -0.15 -0.45
CA GLY A 180 -11.84 -1.61 -0.36
C GLY A 180 -12.64 -2.22 -1.52
N SER A 181 -12.64 -1.55 -2.67
CA SER A 181 -13.42 -1.97 -3.85
C SER A 181 -12.75 -3.09 -4.65
N GLY A 182 -11.43 -3.24 -4.53
CA GLY A 182 -10.68 -4.07 -5.45
C GLY A 182 -10.95 -3.65 -6.91
N PHE A 183 -10.95 -4.61 -7.82
CA PHE A 183 -11.29 -4.40 -9.23
C PHE A 183 -12.80 -4.38 -9.53
N SER A 184 -13.66 -4.26 -8.52
CA SER A 184 -15.11 -4.18 -8.75
C SER A 184 -15.57 -2.81 -9.26
N VAL A 185 -14.73 -1.80 -9.17
CA VAL A 185 -14.96 -0.45 -9.73
C VAL A 185 -14.07 -0.26 -10.94
N ASP A 186 -14.68 0.20 -12.02
CA ASP A 186 -13.95 0.54 -13.24
C ASP A 186 -13.04 1.76 -12.98
N PRO A 187 -11.71 1.65 -13.18
CA PRO A 187 -10.78 2.75 -12.98
C PRO A 187 -11.10 4.00 -13.82
N THR A 188 -11.80 3.82 -14.98
CA THR A 188 -12.22 4.93 -15.82
C THR A 188 -13.37 5.75 -15.23
N ALA A 189 -13.99 5.26 -14.15
CA ALA A 189 -15.00 6.02 -13.40
C ALA A 189 -14.38 6.98 -12.36
N LEU A 190 -13.07 6.86 -12.09
CA LEU A 190 -12.34 7.64 -11.08
C LEU A 190 -11.38 8.62 -11.76
N SER A 191 -11.57 9.92 -11.58
CA SER A 191 -10.63 10.94 -12.03
C SER A 191 -9.77 11.45 -10.88
N VAL A 192 -8.45 11.35 -11.02
CA VAL A 192 -7.46 11.79 -10.02
C VAL A 192 -6.48 12.86 -10.58
N GLY A 193 -6.40 12.98 -11.91
CA GLY A 193 -5.57 13.95 -12.60
C GLY A 193 -4.05 13.78 -12.42
N PHE A 194 -3.28 14.64 -13.11
CA PHE A 194 -1.80 14.63 -13.08
C PHE A 194 -1.20 15.79 -12.27
N GLY A 195 -1.97 16.86 -12.05
CA GLY A 195 -1.52 18.05 -11.33
C GLY A 195 -1.32 17.80 -9.83
N PRO A 196 -0.84 18.82 -9.09
CA PRO A 196 -0.89 18.78 -7.63
C PRO A 196 -2.31 18.47 -7.18
N ILE A 197 -2.48 17.52 -6.27
CA ILE A 197 -3.81 17.27 -5.72
C ILE A 197 -4.08 18.35 -4.68
N ALA A 198 -4.94 19.25 -5.04
CA ALA A 198 -5.53 20.19 -4.12
C ALA A 198 -7.02 19.87 -4.04
N GLY A 199 -7.40 18.82 -3.28
CA GLY A 199 -8.81 18.54 -3.15
C GLY A 199 -9.16 17.07 -2.95
N THR A 200 -10.43 16.81 -3.08
CA THR A 200 -11.03 15.50 -2.87
C THR A 200 -11.51 14.91 -4.18
N VAL A 201 -11.52 13.59 -4.26
CA VAL A 201 -12.08 12.84 -5.38
C VAL A 201 -13.29 12.05 -4.93
N ALA A 202 -14.26 11.88 -5.83
CA ALA A 202 -15.42 11.03 -5.61
C ALA A 202 -15.24 9.71 -6.34
N LEU A 203 -15.71 8.62 -5.73
CA LEU A 203 -15.73 7.31 -6.35
C LEU A 203 -17.20 6.90 -6.55
N PRO A 204 -17.66 6.66 -7.79
CA PRO A 204 -19.04 6.24 -8.04
C PRO A 204 -19.42 4.99 -7.27
N GLY A 205 -20.63 5.01 -6.66
CA GLY A 205 -21.11 3.91 -5.83
C GLY A 205 -20.63 3.94 -4.37
N TYR A 206 -19.80 4.90 -4.00
CA TYR A 206 -19.35 5.12 -2.63
C TYR A 206 -19.84 6.45 -2.09
N ALA A 207 -20.40 6.42 -0.88
CA ALA A 207 -20.81 7.66 -0.20
C ALA A 207 -19.58 8.39 0.34
N GLY A 208 -19.57 9.72 0.16
CA GLY A 208 -18.47 10.55 0.66
C GLY A 208 -17.38 10.81 -0.40
N TRP A 209 -16.17 11.05 0.07
CA TRP A 209 -15.06 11.53 -0.73
C TRP A 209 -13.74 10.92 -0.28
N PHE A 210 -12.73 11.03 -1.13
CA PHE A 210 -11.36 10.57 -0.84
C PHE A 210 -10.39 11.74 -1.00
N SER A 211 -9.49 11.90 -0.05
CA SER A 211 -8.29 12.70 -0.24
C SER A 211 -7.17 11.83 -0.77
N VAL A 212 -6.27 12.39 -1.54
CA VAL A 212 -5.12 11.68 -2.11
C VAL A 212 -3.88 12.54 -1.97
N ALA A 213 -2.76 11.95 -1.58
CA ALA A 213 -1.47 12.61 -1.53
C ALA A 213 -0.41 11.77 -2.24
N ASP A 214 0.40 12.42 -3.09
CA ASP A 214 1.59 11.80 -3.64
C ASP A 214 2.63 11.66 -2.54
N VAL A 215 3.33 10.52 -2.56
CA VAL A 215 4.43 10.23 -1.65
C VAL A 215 5.65 9.84 -2.48
N THR A 216 6.78 10.44 -2.20
CA THR A 216 8.05 10.01 -2.79
C THR A 216 8.82 9.20 -1.75
N ILE A 217 9.00 7.93 -2.03
CA ILE A 217 9.77 7.04 -1.18
C ILE A 217 11.17 6.92 -1.78
N VAL A 218 12.19 7.29 -1.01
CA VAL A 218 13.57 7.13 -1.47
C VAL A 218 14.10 5.80 -0.98
N THR A 219 14.44 4.90 -1.88
CA THR A 219 15.04 3.59 -1.62
C THR A 219 16.53 3.58 -2.02
N GLN A 220 17.21 2.47 -1.77
CA GLN A 220 18.57 2.28 -2.26
C GLN A 220 18.62 2.15 -3.78
N GLU A 221 17.54 1.69 -4.39
CA GLU A 221 17.39 1.51 -5.83
C GLU A 221 16.91 2.79 -6.55
N GLY A 222 16.56 3.83 -5.81
CA GLY A 222 16.09 5.11 -6.35
C GLY A 222 14.76 5.57 -5.76
N ALA A 223 14.13 6.53 -6.42
CA ALA A 223 12.82 7.04 -6.04
C ALA A 223 11.71 6.04 -6.43
N LEU A 224 10.85 5.73 -5.48
CA LEU A 224 9.69 4.87 -5.66
C LEU A 224 8.43 5.75 -5.59
N PRO A 225 7.78 6.03 -6.72
CA PRO A 225 6.50 6.73 -6.75
C PRO A 225 5.45 5.99 -5.94
N ALA A 226 4.70 6.73 -5.16
CA ALA A 226 3.67 6.22 -4.29
C ALA A 226 2.53 7.21 -4.13
N ALA A 227 1.37 6.73 -3.68
CA ALA A 227 0.28 7.56 -3.22
C ALA A 227 -0.40 6.94 -2.00
N VAL A 228 -0.94 7.80 -1.16
CA VAL A 228 -1.84 7.43 -0.06
C VAL A 228 -3.19 8.08 -0.26
N SER A 229 -4.25 7.44 0.21
CA SER A 229 -5.61 7.97 0.16
C SER A 229 -6.33 7.68 1.47
N LEU A 230 -7.15 8.64 1.92
CA LEU A 230 -8.05 8.50 3.06
C LEU A 230 -9.49 8.69 2.63
N TRP A 231 -10.41 7.94 3.23
CA TRP A 231 -11.85 8.05 2.99
C TRP A 231 -12.51 8.95 4.04
N ASN A 232 -13.23 9.98 3.59
CA ASN A 232 -13.91 10.98 4.40
C ASN A 232 -13.00 11.68 5.42
N GLU A 233 -11.71 11.79 5.08
CA GLU A 233 -10.72 12.50 5.88
C GLU A 233 -9.66 13.13 4.95
N THR A 234 -9.13 14.28 5.35
CA THR A 234 -8.04 14.93 4.63
C THR A 234 -6.71 14.30 5.06
N VAL A 235 -5.86 13.97 4.09
CA VAL A 235 -4.48 13.59 4.39
C VAL A 235 -3.77 14.80 5.00
N GLY A 236 -3.40 14.67 6.26
CA GLY A 236 -2.60 15.64 7.00
C GLY A 236 -1.11 15.44 6.75
N SER A 237 -0.40 14.88 7.72
CA SER A 237 1.00 14.52 7.55
C SER A 237 1.17 13.09 7.01
N VAL A 238 2.20 12.86 6.20
CA VAL A 238 2.63 11.52 5.78
C VAL A 238 4.07 11.30 6.23
N SER A 239 4.25 10.39 7.19
CA SER A 239 5.56 9.99 7.67
C SER A 239 6.00 8.71 6.98
N VAL A 240 7.08 8.76 6.21
CA VAL A 240 7.64 7.58 5.52
C VAL A 240 8.82 7.04 6.31
N LEU A 241 8.75 5.77 6.71
CA LEU A 241 9.78 5.08 7.46
C LEU A 241 10.27 3.86 6.67
N ARG A 242 11.59 3.66 6.67
CA ARG A 242 12.18 2.46 6.08
C ARG A 242 12.29 1.38 7.14
N ALA A 243 11.75 0.22 6.82
CA ALA A 243 11.68 -0.95 7.67
C ALA A 243 12.61 -2.06 7.17
#